data_33121635b93fb415dff6d6ff9112a465
#
_entry.id   33121635b93fb415dff6d6ff9112a465
#
_cell.length_a   1.000
_cell.length_b   1.000
_cell.length_c   1.000
_cell.angle_alpha   90.00
_cell.angle_beta   90.00
_cell.angle_gamma   90.00
#
_symmetry.space_group_name_H-M   'P 1'
#
loop_
_entity.id
_entity.type
_entity.pdbx_description
1 polymer ?
#
loop_
_entity_poly.entity_id
_entity_poly.type
_entity_poly.pdbx_seq_one_letter_code
_entity_poly.pdbx_strand_id
1 'polypeptide(L)'
;SQGIAPRTERPRNAMNQGKRELELGSLREAEKLFRMAKIRAQDIIEHWENAEIAIQNAREAISELTGSDLERMQSLMSAAQDAMDNESPGEAVIIAEAIPGHVENLGEAMNAAISKVEEAKEMVSRTDGLDTTIWDEMLSKATQAIDDGNGSMARGLADSIIREITATEEAKSSNQRAL
;
A
#
# COMPACT_ATOMS: atom_id res chain seq x y z
N SER A 1 5.49 14.79 23.36
CA SER A 1 6.47 14.70 22.28
C SER A 1 6.96 16.09 21.94
N GLN A 2 8.28 16.32 21.98
CA GLN A 2 8.85 17.55 21.46
C GLN A 2 8.80 17.44 19.94
N GLY A 3 7.92 18.20 19.30
CA GLY A 3 7.83 18.28 17.85
C GLY A 3 9.18 18.75 17.30
N ILE A 4 9.66 18.10 16.25
CA ILE A 4 10.88 18.52 15.54
C ILE A 4 10.55 19.85 14.85
N ALA A 5 11.36 20.88 15.13
CA ALA A 5 11.15 22.18 14.50
C ALA A 5 11.25 22.05 12.97
N PRO A 6 10.29 22.67 12.21
CA PRO A 6 10.28 22.55 10.76
C PRO A 6 11.60 23.04 10.14
N ARG A 7 12.12 22.28 9.19
CA ARG A 7 13.29 22.69 8.39
C ARG A 7 12.85 23.79 7.43
N THR A 8 13.68 24.81 7.26
CA THR A 8 13.37 25.97 6.41
C THR A 8 14.57 26.35 5.52
N GLU A 9 15.40 25.38 5.15
CA GLU A 9 16.63 25.63 4.37
C GLU A 9 16.31 26.03 2.93
N ARG A 10 15.36 25.35 2.29
CA ARG A 10 14.99 25.62 0.90
C ARG A 10 14.37 27.00 0.70
N PRO A 11 13.37 27.45 1.50
CA PRO A 11 12.88 28.82 1.39
C PRO A 11 13.96 29.86 1.66
N ARG A 12 14.85 29.64 2.63
CA ARG A 12 15.98 30.54 2.92
C ARG A 12 16.97 30.62 1.75
N ASN A 13 17.30 29.48 1.14
CA ASN A 13 18.19 29.44 -0.01
C ASN A 13 17.59 30.18 -1.22
N ALA A 14 16.32 29.96 -1.53
CA ALA A 14 15.62 30.68 -2.58
C ALA A 14 15.58 32.20 -2.30
N MET A 15 15.33 32.60 -1.05
CA MET A 15 15.36 34.00 -0.63
C MET A 15 16.74 34.63 -0.83
N ASN A 16 17.81 33.93 -0.44
CA ASN A 16 19.19 34.42 -0.56
C ASN A 16 19.62 34.52 -2.02
N GLN A 17 19.25 33.55 -2.87
CA GLN A 17 19.47 33.63 -4.31
C GLN A 17 18.71 34.78 -4.93
N GLY A 18 17.43 34.97 -4.58
CA GLY A 18 16.63 36.09 -5.05
C GLY A 18 17.24 37.48 -4.72
N LYS A 19 17.84 37.61 -3.53
CA LYS A 19 18.58 38.84 -3.15
C LYS A 19 19.78 39.08 -4.07
N ARG A 20 20.56 38.04 -4.37
CA ARG A 20 21.72 38.12 -5.26
C ARG A 20 21.30 38.52 -6.69
N GLU A 21 20.26 37.90 -7.21
CA GLU A 21 19.73 38.25 -8.54
C GLU A 21 19.22 39.70 -8.61
N LEU A 22 18.62 40.17 -7.50
CA LEU A 22 18.18 41.57 -7.38
C LEU A 22 19.39 42.54 -7.44
N GLU A 23 20.48 42.22 -6.73
CA GLU A 23 21.72 43.00 -6.74
C GLU A 23 22.38 43.00 -8.12
N LEU A 24 22.24 41.94 -8.90
CA LEU A 24 22.71 41.82 -10.28
C LEU A 24 21.78 42.50 -11.31
N GLY A 25 20.64 43.03 -10.88
CA GLY A 25 19.65 43.65 -11.75
C GLY A 25 18.72 42.67 -12.49
N SER A 26 18.76 41.39 -12.19
CA SER A 26 17.93 40.34 -12.78
C SER A 26 16.54 40.33 -12.13
N LEU A 27 15.74 41.35 -12.29
CA LEU A 27 14.47 41.57 -11.58
C LEU A 27 13.47 40.39 -11.74
N ARG A 28 13.36 39.82 -12.94
CA ARG A 28 12.42 38.71 -13.21
C ARG A 28 12.82 37.43 -12.45
N GLU A 29 14.10 37.12 -12.41
CA GLU A 29 14.59 35.95 -11.73
C GLU A 29 14.52 36.12 -10.21
N ALA A 30 14.83 37.32 -9.70
CA ALA A 30 14.64 37.66 -8.29
C ALA A 30 13.18 37.52 -7.86
N GLU A 31 12.22 38.04 -8.65
CA GLU A 31 10.77 37.88 -8.36
C GLU A 31 10.34 36.43 -8.31
N LYS A 32 10.78 35.61 -9.27
CA LYS A 32 10.49 34.18 -9.31
C LYS A 32 11.00 33.47 -8.07
N LEU A 33 12.24 33.72 -7.66
CA LEU A 33 12.86 33.12 -6.48
C LEU A 33 12.16 33.53 -5.18
N PHE A 34 11.78 34.79 -5.04
CA PHE A 34 11.00 35.27 -3.89
C PHE A 34 9.61 34.63 -3.82
N ARG A 35 8.95 34.48 -4.98
CA ARG A 35 7.65 33.77 -5.05
C ARG A 35 7.79 32.31 -4.64
N MET A 36 8.82 31.62 -5.12
CA MET A 36 9.13 30.22 -4.71
C MET A 36 9.42 30.12 -3.21
N ALA A 37 10.22 31.04 -2.65
CA ALA A 37 10.49 31.07 -1.23
C ALA A 37 9.22 31.22 -0.39
N LYS A 38 8.33 32.13 -0.82
CA LYS A 38 7.04 32.37 -0.16
C LYS A 38 6.15 31.13 -0.18
N ILE A 39 5.97 30.50 -1.34
CA ILE A 39 5.12 29.30 -1.50
C ILE A 39 5.62 28.17 -0.61
N ARG A 40 6.93 27.89 -0.62
CA ARG A 40 7.53 26.84 0.21
C ARG A 40 7.41 27.13 1.69
N ALA A 41 7.61 28.37 2.11
CA ALA A 41 7.44 28.74 3.51
C ALA A 41 5.99 28.61 3.97
N GLN A 42 5.02 28.95 3.12
CA GLN A 42 3.60 28.76 3.42
C GLN A 42 3.24 27.28 3.53
N ASP A 43 3.69 26.44 2.60
CA ASP A 43 3.47 24.99 2.64
C ASP A 43 4.00 24.37 3.96
N ILE A 44 5.21 24.76 4.36
CA ILE A 44 5.79 24.29 5.63
C ILE A 44 4.95 24.73 6.84
N ILE A 45 4.52 26.00 6.88
CA ILE A 45 3.73 26.51 8.02
C ILE A 45 2.37 25.84 8.10
N GLU A 46 1.73 25.60 6.96
CA GLU A 46 0.35 25.09 6.89
C GLU A 46 0.27 23.58 7.08
N HIS A 47 1.30 22.83 6.69
CA HIS A 47 1.20 21.37 6.59
C HIS A 47 2.17 20.57 7.47
N TRP A 48 3.18 21.19 8.10
CA TRP A 48 4.22 20.43 8.82
C TRP A 48 3.65 19.56 9.95
N GLU A 49 2.84 20.16 10.82
CA GLU A 49 2.23 19.45 11.96
C GLU A 49 1.26 18.35 11.47
N ASN A 50 0.47 18.65 10.44
CA ASN A 50 -0.44 17.69 9.84
C ASN A 50 0.32 16.51 9.23
N ALA A 51 1.48 16.75 8.60
CA ALA A 51 2.31 15.70 8.04
C ALA A 51 2.90 14.79 9.13
N GLU A 52 3.38 15.35 10.24
CA GLU A 52 3.84 14.55 11.39
C GLU A 52 2.74 13.65 11.95
N ILE A 53 1.52 14.19 12.09
CA ILE A 53 0.34 13.43 12.54
C ILE A 53 -0.02 12.35 11.54
N ALA A 54 -0.10 12.68 10.25
CA ALA A 54 -0.45 11.72 9.19
C ALA A 54 0.57 10.57 9.10
N ILE A 55 1.86 10.86 9.19
CA ILE A 55 2.93 9.85 9.21
C ILE A 55 2.81 8.95 10.44
N GLN A 56 2.47 9.52 11.60
CA GLN A 56 2.28 8.72 12.81
C GLN A 56 1.07 7.79 12.68
N ASN A 57 -0.06 8.29 12.18
CA ASN A 57 -1.26 7.49 11.93
C ASN A 57 -1.00 6.37 10.91
N ALA A 58 -0.26 6.68 9.84
CA ALA A 58 0.14 5.70 8.84
C ALA A 58 1.04 4.60 9.45
N ARG A 59 1.98 4.97 10.33
CA ARG A 59 2.83 4.02 11.05
C ARG A 59 2.03 3.08 11.94
N GLU A 60 1.03 3.60 12.63
CA GLU A 60 0.13 2.78 13.45
C GLU A 60 -0.70 1.84 12.58
N ALA A 61 -1.23 2.32 11.44
CA ALA A 61 -2.02 1.51 10.53
C ALA A 61 -1.24 0.30 9.95
N ILE A 62 0.06 0.45 9.66
CA ILE A 62 0.88 -0.63 9.10
C ILE A 62 1.45 -1.59 10.16
N SER A 63 1.27 -1.31 11.44
CA SER A 63 1.93 -2.04 12.53
C SER A 63 1.59 -3.53 12.60
N GLU A 64 0.43 -3.94 12.10
CA GLU A 64 -0.05 -5.32 12.09
C GLU A 64 0.17 -6.03 10.75
N LEU A 65 0.68 -5.33 9.73
CA LEU A 65 0.95 -5.93 8.43
C LEU A 65 2.22 -6.79 8.47
N THR A 66 2.25 -7.81 7.62
CA THR A 66 3.39 -8.72 7.44
C THR A 66 3.65 -8.99 5.96
N GLY A 67 4.81 -9.59 5.66
CA GLY A 67 5.15 -10.03 4.30
C GLY A 67 5.19 -8.91 3.26
N SER A 68 4.76 -9.24 2.04
CA SER A 68 4.81 -8.32 0.89
C SER A 68 3.94 -7.08 1.04
N ASP A 69 2.86 -7.16 1.82
CA ASP A 69 1.96 -6.03 2.06
C ASP A 69 2.63 -5.00 2.97
N LEU A 70 3.38 -5.46 3.99
CA LEU A 70 4.19 -4.59 4.83
C LEU A 70 5.28 -3.88 4.00
N GLU A 71 6.02 -4.61 3.16
CA GLU A 71 7.08 -4.02 2.32
C GLU A 71 6.54 -2.91 1.40
N ARG A 72 5.38 -3.14 0.81
CA ARG A 72 4.71 -2.16 -0.05
C ARG A 72 4.31 -0.90 0.73
N MET A 73 3.73 -1.05 1.90
CA MET A 73 3.35 0.09 2.75
C MET A 73 4.56 0.82 3.32
N GLN A 74 5.63 0.12 3.67
CA GLN A 74 6.91 0.72 4.08
C GLN A 74 7.52 1.57 2.97
N SER A 75 7.38 1.19 1.71
CA SER A 75 7.83 2.01 0.57
C SER A 75 7.07 3.35 0.51
N LEU A 76 5.76 3.35 0.73
CA LEU A 76 4.96 4.59 0.81
C LEU A 76 5.35 5.44 2.04
N MET A 77 5.59 4.79 3.19
CA MET A 77 6.09 5.48 4.38
C MET A 77 7.44 6.16 4.15
N SER A 78 8.35 5.47 3.44
CA SER A 78 9.64 6.05 3.06
C SER A 78 9.44 7.27 2.16
N ALA A 79 8.56 7.18 1.17
CA ALA A 79 8.25 8.31 0.28
C ALA A 79 7.68 9.52 1.04
N ALA A 80 6.80 9.29 2.03
CA ALA A 80 6.28 10.35 2.88
C ALA A 80 7.39 10.99 3.74
N GLN A 81 8.29 10.19 4.28
CA GLN A 81 9.44 10.69 5.05
C GLN A 81 10.42 11.47 4.15
N ASP A 82 10.69 10.97 2.94
CA ASP A 82 11.51 11.66 1.95
C ASP A 82 10.92 13.03 1.56
N ALA A 83 9.59 13.13 1.45
CA ALA A 83 8.91 14.40 1.22
C ALA A 83 9.12 15.38 2.39
N MET A 84 9.05 14.90 3.65
CA MET A 84 9.38 15.71 4.83
C MET A 84 10.83 16.18 4.81
N ASP A 85 11.78 15.28 4.53
CA ASP A 85 13.19 15.60 4.45
C ASP A 85 13.52 16.58 3.31
N ASN A 86 12.68 16.56 2.28
CA ASN A 86 12.71 17.51 1.16
C ASN A 86 11.91 18.80 1.41
N GLU A 87 11.48 19.07 2.64
CA GLU A 87 10.70 20.27 3.01
C GLU A 87 9.42 20.44 2.17
N SER A 88 8.73 19.33 1.88
CA SER A 88 7.46 19.26 1.14
C SER A 88 6.37 18.60 2.00
N PRO A 89 5.98 19.20 3.15
CA PRO A 89 5.04 18.57 4.07
C PRO A 89 3.64 18.36 3.47
N GLY A 90 3.18 19.20 2.55
CA GLY A 90 1.92 19.00 1.85
C GLY A 90 1.92 17.70 1.03
N GLU A 91 3.03 17.36 0.37
CA GLU A 91 3.19 16.08 -0.32
C GLU A 91 3.24 14.90 0.66
N ALA A 92 3.94 15.07 1.78
CA ALA A 92 4.00 14.05 2.83
C ALA A 92 2.61 13.71 3.41
N VAL A 93 1.75 14.73 3.63
CA VAL A 93 0.36 14.54 4.06
C VAL A 93 -0.39 13.67 3.07
N ILE A 94 -0.36 14.02 1.78
CA ILE A 94 -1.10 13.29 0.73
C ILE A 94 -0.70 11.82 0.69
N ILE A 95 0.61 11.53 0.77
CA ILE A 95 1.11 10.15 0.75
C ILE A 95 0.71 9.41 2.02
N ALA A 96 0.92 10.01 3.18
CA ALA A 96 0.66 9.36 4.47
C ALA A 96 -0.82 9.11 4.73
N GLU A 97 -1.71 10.06 4.39
CA GLU A 97 -3.17 9.91 4.54
C GLU A 97 -3.77 8.82 3.65
N ALA A 98 -3.11 8.48 2.54
CA ALA A 98 -3.56 7.38 1.67
C ALA A 98 -3.28 5.99 2.27
N ILE A 99 -2.29 5.85 3.16
CA ILE A 99 -1.85 4.56 3.70
C ILE A 99 -2.94 3.82 4.48
N PRO A 100 -3.67 4.42 5.42
CA PRO A 100 -4.74 3.72 6.14
C PRO A 100 -5.80 3.11 5.22
N GLY A 101 -6.22 3.84 4.19
CA GLY A 101 -7.18 3.31 3.20
C GLY A 101 -6.59 2.15 2.37
N HIS A 102 -5.31 2.17 2.06
CA HIS A 102 -4.65 1.02 1.42
C HIS A 102 -4.61 -0.20 2.35
N VAL A 103 -4.32 -0.01 3.64
CA VAL A 103 -4.30 -1.09 4.65
C VAL A 103 -5.69 -1.70 4.80
N GLU A 104 -6.75 -0.90 4.86
CA GLU A 104 -8.13 -1.38 4.91
C GLU A 104 -8.48 -2.25 3.70
N ASN A 105 -8.15 -1.78 2.48
CA ASN A 105 -8.36 -2.55 1.25
C ASN A 105 -7.57 -3.87 1.22
N LEU A 106 -6.34 -3.89 1.76
CA LEU A 106 -5.55 -5.12 1.90
C LEU A 106 -6.20 -6.09 2.88
N GLY A 107 -6.73 -5.60 4.00
CA GLY A 107 -7.48 -6.39 4.98
C GLY A 107 -8.73 -7.03 4.39
N GLU A 108 -9.51 -6.27 3.62
CA GLU A 108 -10.69 -6.79 2.90
C GLU A 108 -10.31 -7.85 1.87
N ALA A 109 -9.24 -7.62 1.10
CA ALA A 109 -8.74 -8.58 0.11
C ALA A 109 -8.24 -9.87 0.79
N MET A 110 -7.57 -9.76 1.93
CA MET A 110 -7.13 -10.89 2.72
C MET A 110 -8.31 -11.69 3.28
N ASN A 111 -9.32 -11.05 3.83
CA ASN A 111 -10.52 -11.70 4.32
C ASN A 111 -11.26 -12.45 3.20
N ALA A 112 -11.33 -11.85 2.00
CA ALA A 112 -11.91 -12.50 0.83
C ALA A 112 -11.07 -13.72 0.39
N ALA A 113 -9.75 -13.66 0.48
CA ALA A 113 -8.86 -14.79 0.18
C ALA A 113 -9.05 -15.93 1.19
N ILE A 114 -9.11 -15.64 2.49
CA ILE A 114 -9.37 -16.63 3.55
C ILE A 114 -10.70 -17.33 3.28
N SER A 115 -11.77 -16.57 2.99
CA SER A 115 -13.09 -17.16 2.68
C SER A 115 -13.04 -18.08 1.46
N LYS A 116 -12.25 -17.73 0.44
CA LYS A 116 -12.07 -18.57 -0.76
C LYS A 116 -11.28 -19.85 -0.47
N VAL A 117 -10.27 -19.78 0.37
CA VAL A 117 -9.50 -20.97 0.80
C VAL A 117 -10.39 -21.93 1.61
N GLU A 118 -11.24 -21.44 2.49
CA GLU A 118 -12.20 -22.26 3.22
C GLU A 118 -13.26 -22.89 2.29
N GLU A 119 -13.78 -22.14 1.31
CA GLU A 119 -14.67 -22.70 0.27
C GLU A 119 -13.99 -23.84 -0.50
N ALA A 120 -12.75 -23.64 -0.96
CA ALA A 120 -11.97 -24.68 -1.65
C ALA A 120 -11.75 -25.92 -0.77
N LYS A 121 -11.42 -25.73 0.49
CA LYS A 121 -11.24 -26.80 1.47
C LYS A 121 -12.51 -27.61 1.70
N GLU A 122 -13.66 -26.94 1.81
CA GLU A 122 -14.94 -27.61 1.89
C GLU A 122 -15.25 -28.44 0.63
N MET A 123 -14.97 -27.89 -0.56
CA MET A 123 -15.18 -28.61 -1.81
C MET A 123 -14.30 -29.85 -1.90
N VAL A 124 -13.02 -29.73 -1.60
CA VAL A 124 -12.10 -30.89 -1.56
C VAL A 124 -12.61 -31.95 -0.59
N SER A 125 -13.05 -31.59 0.61
CA SER A 125 -13.56 -32.51 1.62
C SER A 125 -14.85 -33.25 1.21
N ARG A 126 -15.65 -32.68 0.31
CA ARG A 126 -16.89 -33.28 -0.20
C ARG A 126 -16.67 -34.14 -1.44
N THR A 127 -15.48 -34.13 -2.00
CA THR A 127 -15.17 -34.86 -3.23
C THR A 127 -14.85 -36.33 -2.93
N ASP A 128 -15.85 -37.20 -3.08
CA ASP A 128 -15.71 -38.65 -2.85
C ASP A 128 -15.14 -39.37 -4.07
N GLY A 129 -14.16 -40.25 -3.82
CA GLY A 129 -13.65 -41.20 -4.81
C GLY A 129 -12.74 -40.61 -5.88
N LEU A 130 -12.20 -39.41 -5.65
CA LEU A 130 -11.15 -38.80 -6.48
C LEU A 130 -9.83 -38.75 -5.69
N ASP A 131 -8.73 -38.73 -6.42
CA ASP A 131 -7.41 -38.44 -5.86
C ASP A 131 -7.31 -36.93 -5.59
N THR A 132 -7.29 -36.55 -4.30
CA THR A 132 -7.26 -35.16 -3.86
C THR A 132 -5.84 -34.64 -3.62
N THR A 133 -4.81 -35.46 -3.82
CA THR A 133 -3.41 -35.17 -3.45
C THR A 133 -2.93 -33.82 -4.00
N ILE A 134 -3.24 -33.51 -5.25
CA ILE A 134 -2.83 -32.25 -5.91
C ILE A 134 -3.55 -31.05 -5.25
N TRP A 135 -4.85 -31.20 -4.97
CA TRP A 135 -5.64 -30.13 -4.34
C TRP A 135 -5.24 -29.90 -2.89
N ASP A 136 -4.89 -30.95 -2.15
CA ASP A 136 -4.36 -30.86 -0.78
C ASP A 136 -3.01 -30.13 -0.75
N GLU A 137 -2.13 -30.38 -1.72
CA GLU A 137 -0.88 -29.62 -1.88
C GLU A 137 -1.15 -28.14 -2.21
N MET A 138 -2.11 -27.87 -3.09
CA MET A 138 -2.47 -26.49 -3.44
C MET A 138 -3.12 -25.75 -2.24
N LEU A 139 -3.97 -26.43 -1.45
CA LEU A 139 -4.54 -25.89 -0.21
C LEU A 139 -3.45 -25.55 0.81
N SER A 140 -2.46 -26.44 0.96
CA SER A 140 -1.32 -26.18 1.85
C SER A 140 -0.56 -24.92 1.42
N LYS A 141 -0.30 -24.76 0.12
CA LYS A 141 0.34 -23.54 -0.43
C LYS A 141 -0.53 -22.30 -0.28
N ALA A 142 -1.86 -22.43 -0.43
CA ALA A 142 -2.78 -21.30 -0.24
C ALA A 142 -2.82 -20.86 1.23
N THR A 143 -2.82 -21.80 2.16
CA THR A 143 -2.73 -21.51 3.60
C THR A 143 -1.42 -20.81 3.95
N GLN A 144 -0.30 -21.33 3.43
CA GLN A 144 1.01 -20.69 3.62
C GLN A 144 1.03 -19.25 3.05
N ALA A 145 0.39 -19.03 1.89
CA ALA A 145 0.31 -17.69 1.31
C ALA A 145 -0.51 -16.73 2.18
N ILE A 146 -1.54 -17.20 2.91
CA ILE A 146 -2.25 -16.39 3.91
C ILE A 146 -1.31 -16.02 5.06
N ASP A 147 -0.56 -16.98 5.60
CA ASP A 147 0.38 -16.76 6.70
C ASP A 147 1.51 -15.79 6.30
N ASP A 148 1.90 -15.83 5.03
CA ASP A 148 2.90 -14.93 4.45
C ASP A 148 2.34 -13.53 4.06
N GLY A 149 1.06 -13.26 4.32
CA GLY A 149 0.42 -11.97 3.96
C GLY A 149 0.14 -11.81 2.46
N ASN A 150 0.10 -12.89 1.69
CA ASN A 150 -0.10 -12.86 0.23
C ASN A 150 -1.51 -13.33 -0.17
N GLY A 151 -2.52 -12.52 0.15
CA GLY A 151 -3.92 -12.82 -0.14
C GLY A 151 -4.22 -13.06 -1.62
N SER A 152 -3.52 -12.38 -2.53
CA SER A 152 -3.69 -12.57 -3.97
C SER A 152 -3.28 -13.97 -4.43
N MET A 153 -2.14 -14.47 -3.96
CA MET A 153 -1.69 -15.84 -4.25
C MET A 153 -2.61 -16.88 -3.64
N ALA A 154 -3.01 -16.69 -2.39
CA ALA A 154 -3.93 -17.59 -1.69
C ALA A 154 -5.25 -17.73 -2.44
N ARG A 155 -5.86 -16.61 -2.84
CA ARG A 155 -7.09 -16.57 -3.62
C ARG A 155 -6.93 -17.25 -4.98
N GLY A 156 -5.85 -16.98 -5.70
CA GLY A 156 -5.59 -17.57 -7.02
C GLY A 156 -5.49 -19.10 -6.96
N LEU A 157 -4.84 -19.64 -5.94
CA LEU A 157 -4.76 -21.09 -5.70
C LEU A 157 -6.15 -21.68 -5.37
N ALA A 158 -6.91 -21.05 -4.48
CA ALA A 158 -8.25 -21.47 -4.13
C ALA A 158 -9.22 -21.46 -5.33
N ASP A 159 -9.21 -20.38 -6.12
CA ASP A 159 -10.01 -20.28 -7.35
C ASP A 159 -9.65 -21.36 -8.38
N SER A 160 -8.37 -21.78 -8.43
CA SER A 160 -7.95 -22.88 -9.33
C SER A 160 -8.50 -24.22 -8.86
N ILE A 161 -8.41 -24.52 -7.57
CA ILE A 161 -8.97 -25.74 -6.97
C ILE A 161 -10.48 -25.81 -7.24
N ILE A 162 -11.21 -24.74 -6.94
CA ILE A 162 -12.68 -24.67 -7.14
C ILE A 162 -13.06 -24.95 -8.59
N ARG A 163 -12.35 -24.33 -9.55
CA ARG A 163 -12.61 -24.54 -10.98
C ARG A 163 -12.35 -25.98 -11.42
N GLU A 164 -11.26 -26.59 -10.96
CA GLU A 164 -10.90 -27.97 -11.31
C GLU A 164 -11.90 -28.99 -10.76
N ILE A 165 -12.34 -28.82 -9.51
CA ILE A 165 -13.36 -29.68 -8.89
C ILE A 165 -14.68 -29.55 -9.65
N THR A 166 -15.13 -28.30 -9.91
CA THR A 166 -16.37 -28.04 -10.63
C THR A 166 -16.36 -28.69 -12.02
N ALA A 167 -15.27 -28.51 -12.78
CA ALA A 167 -15.12 -29.14 -14.10
C ALA A 167 -15.16 -30.66 -14.04
N THR A 168 -14.55 -31.26 -13.00
CA THR A 168 -14.55 -32.72 -12.79
C THR A 168 -15.93 -33.27 -12.46
N GLU A 169 -16.70 -32.57 -11.62
CA GLU A 169 -18.07 -32.91 -11.26
C GLU A 169 -19.04 -32.81 -12.46
N GLU A 170 -18.90 -31.74 -13.27
CA GLU A 170 -19.66 -31.58 -14.51
C GLU A 170 -19.39 -32.70 -15.51
N ALA A 171 -18.12 -33.11 -15.68
CA ALA A 171 -17.73 -34.22 -16.55
C ALA A 171 -18.33 -35.55 -16.06
N LYS A 172 -18.31 -35.84 -14.74
CA LYS A 172 -18.94 -37.03 -14.16
C LYS A 172 -20.43 -37.04 -14.41
N SER A 173 -21.15 -35.90 -14.19
CA SER A 173 -22.57 -35.80 -14.35
C SER A 173 -23.00 -35.95 -15.81
N SER A 174 -22.22 -35.45 -16.76
CA SER A 174 -22.45 -35.58 -18.19
C SER A 174 -22.29 -37.05 -18.66
N ASN A 175 -21.31 -37.77 -18.16
CA ASN A 175 -21.10 -39.19 -18.47
C ASN A 175 -22.20 -40.07 -17.89
N GLN A 176 -22.75 -39.75 -16.70
CA GLN A 176 -23.88 -40.48 -16.11
C GLN A 176 -25.21 -40.29 -16.87
N ARG A 177 -25.38 -39.17 -17.56
CA ARG A 177 -26.57 -38.90 -18.38
C ARG A 177 -26.52 -39.54 -19.78
N ALA A 178 -25.32 -39.95 -20.22
CA ALA A 178 -25.10 -40.57 -21.53
C ALA A 178 -25.19 -42.11 -21.53
N LEU A 179 -25.36 -42.71 -20.35
CA LEU A 179 -25.58 -44.15 -20.11
C LEU A 179 -27.07 -44.44 -19.83
#